data_f72097b602cad2bd702a58bf38f3250e
#
_entry.id   f72097b602cad2bd702a58bf38f3250e
#
_cell.length_a   1.000
_cell.length_b   1.000
_cell.length_c   1.000
_cell.angle_alpha   90.00
_cell.angle_beta   90.00
_cell.angle_gamma   90.00
#
_symmetry.space_group_name_H-M   'P 1'
#
loop_
_entity.id
_entity.type
_entity.pdbx_description
1 polymer ?
#
loop_
_entity_poly.entity_id
_entity_poly.type
_entity_poly.pdbx_seq_one_letter_code
_entity_poly.pdbx_strand_id
1 'polypeptide(L)'
;MANTNDHGLPRTIPEGVKREIRQRCGFGCVICGLGFYDYEHFAPDFVDATEHNPAGMTLLCPRCNQNRARGRLSRETVAEANQNPVCIRNGHANEMFDFHRDPIAVVFAGVTFYDCAHLIMVNGRSLLSVRPPQEVSSPMLLSGVFCDSVGRDALVIKDNEWSVSTGNWDVECVGPRITIRSGPGDIVLVLKLNPPHGIIVERINMLFEGVRFRGNDQTLEICMDGIHWQRWCGCSVSHCRVGINIENGHQAANDPFWNVA
;
A
#
# COMPACT_ATOMS: atom_id res chain seq x y z
N MET A 1 -17.73 -2.95 25.52
CA MET A 1 -16.72 -2.01 26.03
C MET A 1 -17.33 -0.62 25.98
N ALA A 2 -17.09 0.23 26.97
CA ALA A 2 -17.59 1.61 26.99
C ALA A 2 -17.06 2.36 25.74
N ASN A 3 -17.93 3.13 25.08
CA ASN A 3 -17.58 3.86 23.86
C ASN A 3 -16.80 5.15 24.14
N THR A 4 -16.67 5.50 25.43
CA THR A 4 -15.95 6.67 25.96
C THR A 4 -15.07 6.26 27.14
N ASN A 5 -14.08 7.09 27.48
CA ASN A 5 -13.34 6.99 28.74
C ASN A 5 -14.09 7.70 29.89
N ASP A 6 -13.50 7.76 31.09
CA ASP A 6 -14.09 8.37 32.27
C ASP A 6 -14.29 9.89 32.16
N HIS A 7 -13.59 10.56 31.22
CA HIS A 7 -13.73 11.99 30.90
C HIS A 7 -14.72 12.24 29.77
N GLY A 8 -15.43 11.22 29.26
CA GLY A 8 -16.38 11.33 28.16
C GLY A 8 -15.74 11.38 26.78
N LEU A 9 -14.41 11.22 26.66
CA LEU A 9 -13.73 11.21 25.37
C LEU A 9 -14.11 9.96 24.57
N PRO A 10 -14.68 10.08 23.34
CA PRO A 10 -15.02 8.93 22.52
C PRO A 10 -13.74 8.20 22.03
N ARG A 11 -13.84 6.89 21.73
CA ARG A 11 -12.74 6.13 21.13
C ARG A 11 -12.50 6.50 19.67
N THR A 12 -13.49 7.11 19.02
CA THR A 12 -13.38 7.50 17.62
C THR A 12 -12.52 8.75 17.49
N ILE A 13 -11.36 8.59 16.84
CA ILE A 13 -10.40 9.67 16.59
C ILE A 13 -10.82 10.40 15.30
N PRO A 14 -10.90 11.76 15.30
CA PRO A 14 -11.18 12.54 14.09
C PRO A 14 -10.16 12.28 12.98
N GLU A 15 -10.60 12.23 11.70
CA GLU A 15 -9.74 11.91 10.57
C GLU A 15 -8.56 12.89 10.37
N GLY A 16 -8.75 14.17 10.69
CA GLY A 16 -7.65 15.15 10.66
C GLY A 16 -6.54 14.79 11.62
N VAL A 17 -6.90 14.39 12.86
CA VAL A 17 -5.96 13.95 13.91
C VAL A 17 -5.25 12.67 13.47
N LYS A 18 -6.01 11.68 12.98
CA LYS A 18 -5.42 10.43 12.46
C LYS A 18 -4.38 10.69 11.37
N ARG A 19 -4.70 11.56 10.41
CA ARG A 19 -3.77 11.90 9.31
C ARG A 19 -2.50 12.56 9.83
N GLU A 20 -2.62 13.52 10.73
CA GLU A 20 -1.45 14.18 11.34
C GLU A 20 -0.53 13.16 12.02
N ILE A 21 -1.11 12.23 12.78
CA ILE A 21 -0.36 11.14 13.42
C ILE A 21 0.32 10.26 12.37
N ARG A 22 -0.39 9.83 11.31
CA ARG A 22 0.16 9.00 10.23
C ARG A 22 1.36 9.67 9.56
N GLN A 23 1.21 10.92 9.16
CA GLN A 23 2.27 11.69 8.49
C GLN A 23 3.50 11.85 9.39
N ARG A 24 3.30 12.19 10.65
CA ARG A 24 4.39 12.35 11.62
C ARG A 24 5.10 11.03 11.92
N CYS A 25 4.38 9.92 12.02
CA CYS A 25 4.94 8.60 12.31
C CYS A 25 5.54 7.90 11.08
N GLY A 26 5.34 8.42 9.86
CA GLY A 26 5.84 7.82 8.62
C GLY A 26 5.07 6.58 8.20
N PHE A 27 3.76 6.53 8.49
CA PHE A 27 2.77 5.53 8.03
C PHE A 27 2.95 4.12 8.60
N GLY A 28 3.70 3.96 9.69
CA GLY A 28 3.90 2.66 10.35
C GLY A 28 4.24 2.78 11.82
N CYS A 29 4.45 1.63 12.45
CA CYS A 29 4.83 1.54 13.86
C CYS A 29 6.12 2.31 14.12
N VAL A 30 6.09 3.26 15.06
CA VAL A 30 7.25 4.11 15.38
C VAL A 30 8.44 3.32 15.94
N ILE A 31 8.19 2.13 16.51
CA ILE A 31 9.21 1.25 17.12
C ILE A 31 9.88 0.33 16.09
N CYS A 32 9.11 -0.34 15.21
CA CYS A 32 9.62 -1.41 14.35
C CYS A 32 9.36 -1.23 12.85
N GLY A 33 8.58 -0.22 12.45
CA GLY A 33 8.36 0.12 11.04
C GLY A 33 7.24 -0.65 10.35
N LEU A 34 6.58 -1.61 11.02
CA LEU A 34 5.50 -2.38 10.43
C LEU A 34 4.34 -1.49 10.00
N GLY A 35 3.83 -1.72 8.77
CA GLY A 35 2.82 -0.88 8.12
C GLY A 35 1.40 -1.09 8.61
N PHE A 36 1.09 -2.18 9.35
CA PHE A 36 -0.19 -2.35 10.04
C PHE A 36 -0.08 -1.93 11.48
N TYR A 37 -0.94 -1.00 11.89
CA TYR A 37 -0.84 -0.31 13.18
C TYR A 37 -2.21 0.04 13.76
N ASP A 38 -2.20 0.29 15.06
CA ASP A 38 -3.28 0.95 15.80
C ASP A 38 -2.83 2.35 16.23
N TYR A 39 -3.80 3.25 16.44
CA TYR A 39 -3.57 4.55 17.05
C TYR A 39 -3.56 4.39 18.56
N GLU A 40 -2.49 4.83 19.19
CA GLU A 40 -2.29 4.64 20.62
C GLU A 40 -2.03 5.96 21.33
N HIS A 41 -2.74 6.19 22.44
CA HIS A 41 -2.45 7.26 23.37
C HIS A 41 -1.28 6.87 24.28
N PHE A 42 -0.26 7.72 24.38
CA PHE A 42 0.88 7.46 25.26
C PHE A 42 1.20 8.61 26.23
N ALA A 43 0.68 9.81 25.95
CA ALA A 43 0.90 10.98 26.82
C ALA A 43 -0.27 12.00 26.69
N PRO A 44 -1.28 11.90 27.58
CA PRO A 44 -1.55 10.84 28.56
C PRO A 44 -2.08 9.54 27.95
N ASP A 45 -2.24 8.49 28.74
CA ASP A 45 -2.95 7.29 28.33
C ASP A 45 -4.44 7.60 28.07
N PHE A 46 -5.11 6.79 27.24
CA PHE A 46 -6.51 7.06 26.84
C PHE A 46 -7.47 7.22 28.04
N VAL A 47 -7.22 6.48 29.13
CA VAL A 47 -8.05 6.56 30.35
C VAL A 47 -8.02 7.95 30.96
N ASP A 48 -6.87 8.63 30.90
CA ASP A 48 -6.63 9.97 31.48
C ASP A 48 -6.78 11.11 30.47
N ALA A 49 -6.95 10.79 29.17
CA ALA A 49 -7.02 11.78 28.11
C ALA A 49 -8.37 12.50 28.12
N THR A 50 -8.36 13.81 27.95
CA THR A 50 -9.57 14.67 27.78
C THR A 50 -9.84 15.03 26.33
N GLU A 51 -8.86 14.82 25.44
CA GLU A 51 -8.92 15.09 24.00
C GLU A 51 -8.01 14.15 23.21
N HIS A 52 -8.24 14.05 21.90
CA HIS A 52 -7.33 13.38 20.97
C HIS A 52 -6.23 14.36 20.51
N ASN A 53 -5.26 14.61 21.38
CA ASN A 53 -4.11 15.45 21.04
C ASN A 53 -3.10 14.66 20.19
N PRO A 54 -2.84 15.04 18.91
CA PRO A 54 -1.91 14.32 18.07
C PRO A 54 -0.52 14.17 18.69
N ALA A 55 -0.02 15.17 19.43
CA ALA A 55 1.31 15.14 20.06
C ALA A 55 1.44 14.04 21.12
N GLY A 56 0.33 13.67 21.79
CA GLY A 56 0.27 12.62 22.80
C GLY A 56 -0.15 11.25 22.26
N MET A 57 -0.25 11.10 20.93
CA MET A 57 -0.69 9.88 20.26
C MET A 57 0.40 9.38 19.29
N THR A 58 0.37 8.09 18.94
CA THR A 58 1.36 7.46 18.08
C THR A 58 0.77 6.27 17.32
N LEU A 59 1.58 5.67 16.43
CA LEU A 59 1.26 4.41 15.74
C LEU A 59 2.08 3.26 16.33
N LEU A 60 1.41 2.22 16.79
CA LEU A 60 2.05 0.97 17.24
C LEU A 60 1.43 -0.22 16.52
N CYS A 61 2.28 -1.14 16.03
CA CYS A 61 1.77 -2.42 15.54
C CYS A 61 1.19 -3.26 16.70
N PRO A 62 0.35 -4.27 16.43
CA PRO A 62 -0.26 -5.10 17.48
C PRO A 62 0.75 -5.69 18.44
N ARG A 63 1.93 -6.10 17.96
CA ARG A 63 3.01 -6.64 18.80
C ARG A 63 3.58 -5.58 19.77
N CYS A 64 3.91 -4.39 19.25
CA CYS A 64 4.48 -3.31 20.08
C CYS A 64 3.43 -2.78 21.06
N ASN A 65 2.18 -2.64 20.63
CA ASN A 65 1.07 -2.25 21.48
C ASN A 65 0.83 -3.25 22.61
N GLN A 66 0.83 -4.57 22.30
CA GLN A 66 0.71 -5.62 23.29
C GLN A 66 1.90 -5.64 24.28
N ASN A 67 3.12 -5.35 23.81
CA ASN A 67 4.29 -5.25 24.70
C ASN A 67 4.15 -4.06 25.66
N ARG A 68 3.63 -2.93 25.18
CA ARG A 68 3.34 -1.76 26.02
C ARG A 68 2.28 -2.10 27.08
N ALA A 69 1.15 -2.67 26.67
CA ALA A 69 0.05 -3.05 27.57
C ALA A 69 0.47 -4.03 28.66
N ARG A 70 1.52 -4.84 28.42
CA ARG A 70 2.07 -5.82 29.38
C ARG A 70 3.30 -5.30 30.15
N GLY A 71 3.61 -4.00 30.06
CA GLY A 71 4.75 -3.40 30.75
C GLY A 71 6.14 -3.86 30.25
N ARG A 72 6.22 -4.44 29.03
CA ARG A 72 7.49 -4.86 28.41
C ARG A 72 8.11 -3.77 27.53
N LEU A 73 7.34 -2.74 27.21
CA LEU A 73 7.75 -1.55 26.47
C LEU A 73 7.30 -0.34 27.27
N SER A 74 8.24 0.49 27.70
CA SER A 74 7.94 1.63 28.55
C SER A 74 7.31 2.80 27.76
N ARG A 75 6.65 3.71 28.48
CA ARG A 75 6.11 4.96 27.91
C ARG A 75 7.22 5.85 27.38
N GLU A 76 8.34 5.91 28.09
CA GLU A 76 9.51 6.71 27.73
C GLU A 76 10.11 6.24 26.39
N THR A 77 10.25 4.93 26.21
CA THR A 77 10.70 4.34 24.94
C THR A 77 9.76 4.68 23.78
N VAL A 78 8.43 4.65 24.00
CA VAL A 78 7.45 5.04 22.99
C VAL A 78 7.53 6.53 22.68
N ALA A 79 7.70 7.39 23.71
CA ALA A 79 7.84 8.83 23.54
C ALA A 79 9.10 9.19 22.73
N GLU A 80 10.22 8.54 23.04
CA GLU A 80 11.48 8.72 22.31
C GLU A 80 11.33 8.27 20.84
N ALA A 81 10.77 7.10 20.59
CA ALA A 81 10.52 6.60 19.24
C ALA A 81 9.52 7.49 18.46
N ASN A 82 8.54 8.08 19.14
CA ASN A 82 7.60 9.01 18.53
C ASN A 82 8.26 10.34 18.10
N GLN A 83 9.34 10.76 18.76
CA GLN A 83 10.14 11.93 18.35
C GLN A 83 11.01 11.65 17.11
N ASN A 84 11.43 10.39 16.94
CA ASN A 84 12.27 9.97 15.81
C ASN A 84 11.83 8.59 15.29
N PRO A 85 10.66 8.51 14.60
CA PRO A 85 10.07 7.25 14.15
C PRO A 85 10.99 6.46 13.23
N VAL A 86 11.02 5.14 13.41
CA VAL A 86 11.86 4.26 12.58
C VAL A 86 11.51 4.36 11.09
N CYS A 87 10.22 4.53 10.75
CA CYS A 87 9.78 4.70 9.36
C CYS A 87 10.35 5.95 8.71
N ILE A 88 10.40 7.07 9.46
CA ILE A 88 11.00 8.33 8.97
C ILE A 88 12.49 8.16 8.75
N ARG A 89 13.21 7.49 9.66
CA ARG A 89 14.65 7.21 9.51
C ARG A 89 14.96 6.31 8.32
N ASN A 90 14.11 5.31 8.09
CA ASN A 90 14.27 4.34 7.00
C ASN A 90 13.70 4.85 5.67
N GLY A 91 12.86 5.90 5.68
CA GLY A 91 12.19 6.44 4.50
C GLY A 91 10.96 5.65 4.06
N HIS A 92 10.58 4.58 4.75
CA HIS A 92 9.42 3.74 4.40
C HIS A 92 8.84 3.00 5.60
N ALA A 93 7.56 2.60 5.48
CA ALA A 93 6.93 1.55 6.27
C ALA A 93 6.72 0.32 5.39
N ASN A 94 6.78 -0.88 5.94
CA ASN A 94 6.67 -2.14 5.21
C ASN A 94 5.94 -3.24 5.98
N GLU A 95 5.44 -4.26 5.26
CA GLU A 95 4.86 -5.48 5.83
C GLU A 95 4.80 -6.58 4.76
N MET A 96 4.66 -7.84 5.20
CA MET A 96 4.51 -8.99 4.32
C MET A 96 3.05 -9.27 4.00
N PHE A 97 2.75 -9.67 2.75
CA PHE A 97 1.49 -10.31 2.42
C PHE A 97 1.47 -11.76 2.89
N ASP A 98 0.32 -12.22 3.37
CA ASP A 98 0.07 -13.62 3.67
C ASP A 98 -0.53 -14.32 2.46
N PHE A 99 0.33 -15.03 1.70
CA PHE A 99 -0.08 -15.82 0.54
C PHE A 99 0.18 -17.31 0.77
N HIS A 100 -0.62 -18.14 0.12
CA HIS A 100 -0.47 -19.60 0.10
C HIS A 100 0.35 -20.06 -1.12
N ARG A 101 0.53 -21.38 -1.25
CA ARG A 101 1.27 -22.02 -2.35
C ARG A 101 0.53 -21.99 -3.69
N ASP A 102 -0.80 -21.85 -3.64
CA ASP A 102 -1.63 -21.83 -4.84
C ASP A 102 -1.33 -20.58 -5.68
N PRO A 103 -1.62 -20.61 -6.99
CA PRO A 103 -1.49 -19.45 -7.84
C PRO A 103 -2.24 -18.23 -7.26
N ILE A 104 -1.55 -17.10 -7.23
CA ILE A 104 -2.10 -15.85 -6.72
C ILE A 104 -3.15 -15.32 -7.71
N ALA A 105 -4.31 -14.95 -7.19
CA ALA A 105 -5.32 -14.20 -7.92
C ALA A 105 -5.17 -12.71 -7.64
N VAL A 106 -5.01 -11.90 -8.68
CA VAL A 106 -5.00 -10.45 -8.57
C VAL A 106 -6.20 -9.89 -9.31
N VAL A 107 -7.10 -9.22 -8.58
CA VAL A 107 -8.16 -8.43 -9.21
C VAL A 107 -7.64 -7.00 -9.34
N PHE A 108 -7.39 -6.56 -10.56
CA PHE A 108 -6.88 -5.23 -10.86
C PHE A 108 -7.98 -4.39 -11.50
N ALA A 109 -8.65 -3.55 -10.70
CA ALA A 109 -9.72 -2.68 -11.14
C ALA A 109 -10.78 -3.40 -12.02
N GLY A 110 -11.34 -4.50 -11.52
CA GLY A 110 -12.37 -5.29 -12.21
C GLY A 110 -11.87 -6.29 -13.26
N VAL A 111 -10.55 -6.34 -13.52
CA VAL A 111 -9.91 -7.38 -14.36
C VAL A 111 -9.25 -8.41 -13.44
N THR A 112 -9.62 -9.68 -13.60
CA THR A 112 -9.04 -10.77 -12.80
C THR A 112 -7.87 -11.41 -13.54
N PHE A 113 -6.71 -11.47 -12.90
CA PHE A 113 -5.53 -12.20 -13.36
C PHE A 113 -5.30 -13.42 -12.47
N TYR A 114 -5.17 -14.59 -13.07
CA TYR A 114 -4.91 -15.82 -12.36
C TYR A 114 -3.87 -16.66 -13.10
N ASP A 115 -2.84 -17.12 -12.39
CA ASP A 115 -1.75 -17.88 -12.98
C ASP A 115 -1.12 -17.19 -14.20
N CYS A 116 -0.75 -15.91 -14.03
CA CYS A 116 -0.06 -15.10 -15.03
C CYS A 116 1.31 -14.69 -14.50
N ALA A 117 2.38 -14.90 -15.28
CA ALA A 117 3.73 -14.51 -14.86
C ALA A 117 3.89 -12.98 -14.81
N HIS A 118 3.35 -12.27 -15.81
CA HIS A 118 3.28 -10.82 -15.84
C HIS A 118 1.82 -10.41 -16.05
N LEU A 119 1.25 -9.70 -15.11
CA LEU A 119 -0.16 -9.31 -15.20
C LEU A 119 -0.35 -8.20 -16.23
N ILE A 120 0.43 -7.14 -16.09
CA ILE A 120 0.44 -5.99 -16.99
C ILE A 120 1.91 -5.63 -17.26
N MET A 121 2.26 -5.51 -18.53
CA MET A 121 3.56 -5.01 -18.99
C MET A 121 3.35 -3.73 -19.80
N VAL A 122 4.22 -2.76 -19.59
CA VAL A 122 4.26 -1.51 -20.35
C VAL A 122 5.68 -1.28 -20.83
N ASN A 123 5.90 -1.17 -22.14
CA ASN A 123 7.22 -0.95 -22.74
C ASN A 123 8.29 -1.94 -22.23
N GLY A 124 7.93 -3.21 -22.10
CA GLY A 124 8.80 -4.27 -21.58
C GLY A 124 9.00 -4.29 -20.07
N ARG A 125 8.47 -3.33 -19.31
CA ARG A 125 8.52 -3.30 -17.84
C ARG A 125 7.24 -3.87 -17.25
N SER A 126 7.38 -4.75 -16.28
CA SER A 126 6.24 -5.35 -15.58
C SER A 126 5.72 -4.39 -14.50
N LEU A 127 4.43 -4.08 -14.55
CA LEU A 127 3.75 -3.37 -13.47
C LEU A 127 3.53 -4.28 -12.27
N LEU A 128 3.05 -5.50 -12.52
CA LEU A 128 2.88 -6.56 -11.55
C LEU A 128 3.30 -7.89 -12.16
N SER A 129 4.03 -8.70 -11.41
CA SER A 129 4.48 -10.02 -11.80
C SER A 129 4.36 -11.03 -10.66
N VAL A 130 4.10 -12.28 -11.00
CA VAL A 130 4.07 -13.41 -10.09
C VAL A 130 5.08 -14.44 -10.58
N ARG A 131 5.91 -14.92 -9.68
CA ARG A 131 6.87 -15.98 -9.97
C ARG A 131 6.76 -17.12 -8.97
N PRO A 132 7.11 -18.36 -9.37
CA PRO A 132 7.15 -19.46 -8.43
C PRO A 132 8.25 -19.23 -7.38
N PRO A 133 8.08 -19.79 -6.17
CA PRO A 133 9.10 -19.72 -5.13
C PRO A 133 10.29 -20.60 -5.48
N GLN A 134 11.40 -20.37 -4.80
CA GLN A 134 12.60 -21.24 -4.93
C GLN A 134 12.40 -22.60 -4.27
N GLU A 135 11.62 -22.66 -3.19
CA GLU A 135 11.30 -23.88 -2.47
C GLU A 135 9.83 -24.27 -2.73
N VAL A 136 9.60 -25.57 -3.01
CA VAL A 136 8.27 -26.11 -3.38
C VAL A 136 7.19 -25.86 -2.32
N SER A 137 7.59 -25.69 -1.05
CA SER A 137 6.66 -25.47 0.08
C SER A 137 6.36 -23.99 0.34
N SER A 138 7.05 -23.07 -0.31
CA SER A 138 6.90 -21.63 -0.11
C SER A 138 5.78 -21.02 -0.97
N PRO A 139 5.24 -19.87 -0.60
CA PRO A 139 4.22 -19.19 -1.37
C PRO A 139 4.75 -18.67 -2.72
N MET A 140 3.83 -18.45 -3.67
CA MET A 140 4.12 -17.70 -4.89
C MET A 140 4.58 -16.29 -4.53
N LEU A 141 5.47 -15.72 -5.35
CA LEU A 141 6.09 -14.41 -5.09
C LEU A 141 5.50 -13.33 -5.99
N LEU A 142 4.78 -12.39 -5.40
CA LEU A 142 4.26 -11.20 -6.06
C LEU A 142 5.29 -10.07 -5.98
N SER A 143 5.55 -9.42 -7.11
CA SER A 143 6.37 -8.21 -7.18
C SER A 143 5.73 -7.19 -8.11
N GLY A 144 5.94 -5.90 -7.85
CA GLY A 144 5.42 -4.83 -8.69
C GLY A 144 5.51 -3.45 -8.06
N VAL A 145 4.94 -2.48 -8.76
CA VAL A 145 4.94 -1.08 -8.33
C VAL A 145 3.60 -0.43 -8.64
N PHE A 146 3.13 0.39 -7.72
CA PHE A 146 2.03 1.32 -7.94
C PHE A 146 2.57 2.73 -7.84
N CYS A 147 2.31 3.53 -8.86
CA CYS A 147 2.75 4.92 -8.93
C CYS A 147 1.61 5.88 -8.59
N ASP A 148 1.93 7.15 -8.35
CA ASP A 148 0.95 8.22 -8.30
C ASP A 148 0.58 8.75 -9.70
N SER A 149 -0.27 9.77 -9.76
CA SER A 149 -0.74 10.37 -11.01
C SER A 149 0.34 11.09 -11.83
N VAL A 150 1.55 11.27 -11.24
CA VAL A 150 2.71 11.88 -11.91
C VAL A 150 3.87 10.88 -12.10
N GLY A 151 3.67 9.62 -11.76
CA GLY A 151 4.62 8.53 -12.00
C GLY A 151 5.65 8.29 -10.90
N ARG A 152 5.47 8.85 -9.69
CA ARG A 152 6.33 8.55 -8.53
C ARG A 152 5.84 7.29 -7.83
N ASP A 153 6.77 6.48 -7.36
CA ASP A 153 6.44 5.24 -6.64
C ASP A 153 5.66 5.56 -5.35
N ALA A 154 4.44 5.04 -5.26
CA ALA A 154 3.56 5.18 -4.12
C ALA A 154 3.60 3.94 -3.21
N LEU A 155 3.60 2.75 -3.82
CA LEU A 155 3.76 1.46 -3.15
C LEU A 155 4.58 0.53 -4.03
N VAL A 156 5.57 -0.10 -3.43
CA VAL A 156 6.42 -1.11 -4.08
C VAL A 156 6.19 -2.46 -3.41
N ILE A 157 6.09 -3.51 -4.21
CA ILE A 157 6.00 -4.90 -3.74
C ILE A 157 7.23 -5.63 -4.25
N LYS A 158 7.97 -6.27 -3.35
CA LYS A 158 9.11 -7.10 -3.69
C LYS A 158 8.99 -8.45 -2.97
N ASP A 159 8.74 -9.50 -3.73
CA ASP A 159 8.66 -10.86 -3.19
C ASP A 159 7.71 -10.97 -1.99
N ASN A 160 6.48 -10.46 -2.15
CA ASN A 160 5.42 -10.39 -1.15
C ASN A 160 5.62 -9.36 -0.03
N GLU A 161 6.77 -8.70 0.07
CA GLU A 161 6.94 -7.57 0.97
C GLU A 161 6.49 -6.29 0.26
N TRP A 162 5.49 -5.62 0.84
CA TRP A 162 5.10 -4.30 0.37
C TRP A 162 5.73 -3.20 1.21
N SER A 163 6.07 -2.10 0.57
CA SER A 163 6.60 -0.91 1.23
C SER A 163 5.97 0.35 0.66
N VAL A 164 5.75 1.33 1.53
CA VAL A 164 5.23 2.66 1.18
C VAL A 164 6.24 3.72 1.59
N SER A 165 6.52 4.66 0.69
CA SER A 165 7.44 5.76 0.97
C SER A 165 6.84 6.73 1.98
N THR A 166 7.67 7.25 2.90
CA THR A 166 7.29 8.36 3.79
C THR A 166 7.10 9.68 3.03
N GLY A 167 7.48 9.74 1.76
CA GLY A 167 7.21 10.85 0.84
C GLY A 167 5.77 10.90 0.30
N ASN A 168 4.95 9.88 0.53
CA ASN A 168 3.52 9.94 0.23
C ASN A 168 2.83 11.05 1.04
N TRP A 169 1.75 11.63 0.49
CA TRP A 169 0.99 12.63 1.24
C TRP A 169 0.21 12.00 2.41
N ASP A 170 -0.43 10.84 2.19
CA ASP A 170 -1.10 10.08 3.24
C ASP A 170 -1.19 8.60 2.87
N VAL A 171 -0.87 7.72 3.82
CA VAL A 171 -1.07 6.27 3.72
C VAL A 171 -1.82 5.78 4.93
N GLU A 172 -2.96 5.16 4.69
CA GLU A 172 -3.87 4.69 5.72
C GLU A 172 -4.10 3.18 5.60
N CYS A 173 -3.81 2.45 6.67
CA CYS A 173 -4.07 1.01 6.76
C CYS A 173 -5.23 0.77 7.74
N VAL A 174 -6.37 0.29 7.21
CA VAL A 174 -7.56 -0.02 8.02
C VAL A 174 -8.11 -1.40 7.63
N GLY A 175 -8.08 -2.32 8.60
CA GLY A 175 -8.42 -3.71 8.32
C GLY A 175 -7.53 -4.26 7.20
N PRO A 176 -8.10 -4.90 6.16
CA PRO A 176 -7.31 -5.44 5.05
C PRO A 176 -7.00 -4.42 3.96
N ARG A 177 -7.27 -3.12 4.15
CA ARG A 177 -7.11 -2.09 3.09
C ARG A 177 -5.94 -1.17 3.37
N ILE A 178 -5.18 -0.90 2.31
CA ILE A 178 -4.15 0.13 2.22
C ILE A 178 -4.71 1.21 1.27
N THR A 179 -4.87 2.43 1.77
CA THR A 179 -5.32 3.58 0.98
C THR A 179 -4.19 4.60 0.89
N ILE A 180 -3.79 4.96 -0.32
CA ILE A 180 -2.74 5.96 -0.59
C ILE A 180 -3.38 7.17 -1.26
N ARG A 181 -3.01 8.36 -0.79
CA ARG A 181 -3.50 9.64 -1.31
C ARG A 181 -2.33 10.55 -1.67
N SER A 182 -2.46 11.31 -2.74
CA SER A 182 -1.51 12.36 -3.15
C SER A 182 -1.93 13.76 -2.72
N GLY A 183 -3.14 13.89 -2.17
CA GLY A 183 -3.70 15.14 -1.65
C GLY A 183 -5.09 14.95 -1.03
N PRO A 184 -5.73 16.04 -0.55
CA PRO A 184 -7.08 15.99 -0.02
C PRO A 184 -8.08 15.48 -1.08
N GLY A 185 -8.73 14.34 -0.82
CA GLY A 185 -9.68 13.73 -1.74
C GLY A 185 -9.07 13.03 -2.97
N ASP A 186 -7.77 13.14 -3.19
CA ASP A 186 -7.07 12.53 -4.33
C ASP A 186 -6.52 11.15 -3.94
N ILE A 187 -7.30 10.12 -4.22
CA ILE A 187 -6.93 8.72 -3.96
C ILE A 187 -6.17 8.18 -5.17
N VAL A 188 -4.92 7.79 -4.92
CA VAL A 188 -4.02 7.15 -5.89
C VAL A 188 -4.29 5.65 -5.96
N LEU A 189 -4.43 5.00 -4.80
CA LEU A 189 -4.56 3.56 -4.69
C LEU A 189 -5.46 3.18 -3.51
N VAL A 190 -6.36 2.23 -3.74
CA VAL A 190 -6.97 1.43 -2.68
C VAL A 190 -6.68 -0.03 -2.99
N LEU A 191 -5.81 -0.61 -2.20
CA LEU A 191 -5.42 -2.01 -2.26
C LEU A 191 -6.05 -2.77 -1.10
N LYS A 192 -6.81 -3.82 -1.40
CA LYS A 192 -7.37 -4.72 -0.40
C LYS A 192 -6.62 -6.05 -0.43
N LEU A 193 -6.17 -6.49 0.73
CA LEU A 193 -5.61 -7.81 0.92
C LEU A 193 -6.74 -8.86 0.90
N ASN A 194 -6.49 -9.97 0.24
CA ASN A 194 -7.40 -11.12 0.17
C ASN A 194 -6.65 -12.41 0.55
N PRO A 195 -6.10 -12.49 1.77
CA PRO A 195 -5.32 -13.65 2.17
C PRO A 195 -6.18 -14.91 2.22
N PRO A 196 -5.64 -16.07 1.88
CA PRO A 196 -4.28 -16.28 1.38
C PRO A 196 -4.19 -16.23 -0.16
N HIS A 197 -5.24 -15.73 -0.86
CA HIS A 197 -5.45 -15.93 -2.29
C HIS A 197 -4.85 -14.84 -3.19
N GLY A 198 -4.55 -13.64 -2.65
CA GLY A 198 -3.98 -12.56 -3.44
C GLY A 198 -4.37 -11.15 -2.98
N ILE A 199 -4.50 -10.24 -3.94
CA ILE A 199 -4.84 -8.83 -3.71
C ILE A 199 -5.93 -8.34 -4.65
N ILE A 200 -6.64 -7.30 -4.22
CA ILE A 200 -7.68 -6.64 -4.99
C ILE A 200 -7.36 -5.15 -5.04
N VAL A 201 -7.14 -4.61 -6.23
CA VAL A 201 -7.04 -3.18 -6.48
C VAL A 201 -8.44 -2.64 -6.67
N GLU A 202 -8.99 -2.03 -5.61
CA GLU A 202 -10.36 -1.49 -5.58
C GLU A 202 -10.44 -0.09 -6.22
N ARG A 203 -9.33 0.65 -6.24
CA ARG A 203 -9.23 1.95 -6.92
C ARG A 203 -7.79 2.24 -7.31
N ILE A 204 -7.62 2.83 -8.48
CA ILE A 204 -6.32 3.26 -8.98
C ILE A 204 -6.43 4.52 -9.83
N ASN A 205 -5.44 5.42 -9.69
CA ASN A 205 -5.22 6.57 -10.54
C ASN A 205 -3.71 6.83 -10.59
N MET A 206 -3.05 6.30 -11.63
CA MET A 206 -1.58 6.35 -11.72
C MET A 206 -1.07 6.59 -13.13
N LEU A 207 0.17 7.03 -13.21
CA LEU A 207 0.99 7.07 -14.44
C LEU A 207 2.12 6.06 -14.30
N PHE A 208 2.25 5.13 -15.24
CA PHE A 208 3.35 4.17 -15.29
C PHE A 208 3.89 4.06 -16.70
N GLU A 209 5.20 4.31 -16.91
CA GLU A 209 5.88 4.26 -18.22
C GLU A 209 5.14 5.05 -19.31
N GLY A 210 4.64 6.23 -18.99
CA GLY A 210 3.91 7.10 -19.91
C GLY A 210 2.45 6.70 -20.15
N VAL A 211 1.98 5.58 -19.62
CA VAL A 211 0.60 5.10 -19.71
C VAL A 211 -0.18 5.46 -18.46
N ARG A 212 -1.37 6.02 -18.64
CA ARG A 212 -2.27 6.34 -17.53
C ARG A 212 -3.22 5.19 -17.25
N PHE A 213 -3.34 4.84 -15.99
CA PHE A 213 -4.28 3.84 -15.49
C PHE A 213 -5.22 4.51 -14.50
N ARG A 214 -6.51 4.32 -14.68
CA ARG A 214 -7.52 4.66 -13.67
C ARG A 214 -8.56 3.57 -13.58
N GLY A 215 -9.19 3.42 -12.44
CA GLY A 215 -10.22 2.39 -12.30
C GLY A 215 -10.82 2.34 -10.91
N ASN A 216 -11.85 1.53 -10.80
CA ASN A 216 -12.55 1.18 -9.57
C ASN A 216 -12.62 -0.35 -9.46
N ASP A 217 -13.41 -0.87 -8.53
CA ASP A 217 -13.58 -2.31 -8.31
C ASP A 217 -14.23 -3.08 -9.48
N GLN A 218 -14.78 -2.38 -10.49
CA GLN A 218 -15.49 -2.98 -11.62
C GLN A 218 -14.85 -2.70 -12.98
N THR A 219 -14.11 -1.61 -13.11
CA THR A 219 -13.66 -1.10 -14.41
C THR A 219 -12.23 -0.61 -14.35
N LEU A 220 -11.40 -1.12 -15.26
CA LEU A 220 -10.06 -0.62 -15.57
C LEU A 220 -10.11 0.23 -16.83
N GLU A 221 -9.56 1.42 -16.80
CA GLU A 221 -9.39 2.28 -17.96
C GLU A 221 -7.90 2.59 -18.17
N ILE A 222 -7.44 2.44 -19.40
CA ILE A 222 -6.04 2.60 -19.82
C ILE A 222 -5.98 3.65 -20.92
N CYS A 223 -5.08 4.63 -20.80
CA CYS A 223 -4.85 5.67 -21.78
C CYS A 223 -3.36 5.75 -22.15
N MET A 224 -3.05 5.47 -23.42
CA MET A 224 -1.69 5.41 -23.94
C MET A 224 -1.25 6.73 -24.61
N ASP A 225 -2.18 7.48 -25.17
CA ASP A 225 -1.93 8.70 -25.97
C ASP A 225 -2.31 10.00 -25.25
N GLY A 226 -2.79 9.90 -23.98
CA GLY A 226 -3.26 11.05 -23.22
C GLY A 226 -4.68 11.53 -23.54
N ILE A 227 -5.34 10.94 -24.56
CA ILE A 227 -6.64 11.37 -25.07
C ILE A 227 -7.67 10.25 -25.00
N HIS A 228 -7.35 9.07 -25.56
CA HIS A 228 -8.30 7.97 -25.72
C HIS A 228 -8.16 6.94 -24.60
N TRP A 229 -9.30 6.63 -23.98
CA TRP A 229 -9.37 5.66 -22.90
C TRP A 229 -9.96 4.33 -23.38
N GLN A 230 -9.19 3.26 -23.22
CA GLN A 230 -9.67 1.89 -23.42
C GLN A 230 -10.25 1.39 -22.10
N ARG A 231 -11.43 0.77 -22.15
CA ARG A 231 -12.16 0.30 -20.97
C ARG A 231 -12.21 -1.22 -20.95
N TRP A 232 -11.88 -1.79 -19.80
CA TRP A 232 -11.93 -3.21 -19.48
C TRP A 232 -12.83 -3.43 -18.27
N CYS A 233 -13.79 -4.35 -18.37
CA CYS A 233 -14.70 -4.66 -17.26
C CYS A 233 -15.11 -6.13 -17.30
N GLY A 234 -15.18 -6.76 -16.12
CA GLY A 234 -15.70 -8.12 -15.95
C GLY A 234 -14.95 -9.20 -16.74
N CYS A 235 -13.68 -8.96 -17.12
CA CYS A 235 -12.88 -9.92 -17.87
C CYS A 235 -11.90 -10.64 -16.93
N SER A 236 -11.51 -11.86 -17.37
CA SER A 236 -10.51 -12.67 -16.69
C SER A 236 -9.43 -13.07 -17.67
N VAL A 237 -8.20 -13.02 -17.21
CA VAL A 237 -6.99 -13.43 -17.95
C VAL A 237 -6.27 -14.48 -17.11
N SER A 238 -6.00 -15.65 -17.72
CA SER A 238 -5.42 -16.76 -16.96
C SER A 238 -4.46 -17.61 -17.80
N HIS A 239 -3.58 -18.33 -17.10
CA HIS A 239 -2.65 -19.30 -17.67
C HIS A 239 -1.81 -18.73 -18.82
N CYS A 240 -1.22 -17.54 -18.61
CA CYS A 240 -0.45 -16.87 -19.64
C CYS A 240 0.86 -16.28 -19.11
N ARG A 241 1.81 -16.09 -20.02
CA ARG A 241 3.06 -15.42 -19.66
C ARG A 241 2.83 -13.92 -19.41
N VAL A 242 2.05 -13.25 -20.25
CA VAL A 242 1.72 -11.83 -20.13
C VAL A 242 0.22 -11.66 -20.34
N GLY A 243 -0.44 -11.05 -19.33
CA GLY A 243 -1.88 -10.81 -19.38
C GLY A 243 -2.25 -9.67 -20.30
N ILE A 244 -1.75 -8.47 -20.01
CA ILE A 244 -1.92 -7.26 -20.83
C ILE A 244 -0.53 -6.76 -21.18
N ASN A 245 -0.21 -6.65 -22.50
CA ASN A 245 1.01 -6.05 -22.99
C ASN A 245 0.68 -4.73 -23.69
N ILE A 246 1.34 -3.65 -23.27
CA ILE A 246 1.16 -2.30 -23.82
C ILE A 246 2.51 -1.84 -24.33
N GLU A 247 2.56 -1.52 -25.63
CA GLU A 247 3.70 -0.90 -26.25
C GLU A 247 3.31 0.51 -26.70
N ASN A 248 3.90 1.51 -26.05
CA ASN A 248 3.64 2.90 -26.38
C ASN A 248 4.70 3.37 -27.39
N GLY A 249 4.32 3.46 -28.66
CA GLY A 249 5.23 3.76 -29.78
C GLY A 249 5.97 5.11 -29.69
N HIS A 250 5.69 5.93 -28.68
CA HIS A 250 6.40 7.21 -28.49
C HIS A 250 7.78 7.07 -27.82
N GLN A 251 8.13 5.94 -27.23
CA GLN A 251 9.48 5.71 -26.63
C GLN A 251 10.46 4.99 -27.55
N ALA A 252 10.01 4.29 -28.57
CA ALA A 252 10.89 3.58 -29.51
C ALA A 252 11.80 4.50 -30.35
N ALA A 253 11.54 5.82 -30.39
CA ALA A 253 12.31 6.77 -31.18
C ALA A 253 13.56 7.33 -30.48
N ASN A 254 13.76 7.08 -29.16
CA ASN A 254 14.86 7.65 -28.38
C ASN A 254 15.77 6.64 -27.69
N ASP A 255 15.64 5.34 -27.98
CA ASP A 255 16.56 4.34 -27.46
C ASP A 255 17.74 4.14 -28.44
N PRO A 256 18.97 4.56 -28.08
CA PRO A 256 20.13 4.45 -28.98
C PRO A 256 20.59 3.01 -29.21
N PHE A 257 19.99 1.99 -28.59
CA PHE A 257 20.33 0.58 -28.73
C PHE A 257 19.58 -0.18 -29.84
N TRP A 258 18.60 0.42 -30.54
CA TRP A 258 17.85 -0.24 -31.64
C TRP A 258 18.37 0.02 -33.03
N ASN A 259 19.52 0.69 -33.17
CA ASN A 259 20.18 0.93 -34.46
C ASN A 259 21.43 0.05 -34.66
N VAL A 260 21.32 -1.28 -34.42
CA VAL A 260 22.30 -2.23 -34.96
C VAL A 260 21.53 -3.35 -35.66
N ALA A 261 21.57 -3.26 -37.01
CA ALA A 261 21.07 -4.25 -37.98
C ALA A 261 21.79 -5.59 -37.88
#